data_bb9817315a99748ce32d8c10a2608305
#
_entry.id   bb9817315a99748ce32d8c10a2608305
#
_cell.length_a   1.000
_cell.length_b   1.000
_cell.length_c   1.000
_cell.angle_alpha   90.00
_cell.angle_beta   90.00
_cell.angle_gamma   90.00
#
_symmetry.space_group_name_H-M   'P 1'
#
loop_
_entity.id
_entity.type
_entity.pdbx_description
1 polymer ?
#
loop_
_entity_poly.entity_id
_entity_poly.type
_entity_poly.pdbx_seq_one_letter_code
_entity_poly.pdbx_strand_id
1 'polypeptide(L)'
;MSQIATRLACSHVLCLGVAAAGHAQSVGDTAATRFATLDKNSDGVVSEDEYDGSAIFRTLDADHNYRVTVEEVQALLGPDRDGQLTAADRIRVADLNGDGELSDEEVRRVAEMRFQSLDTNHDNDLTLAELQVGFWRP
;
A
#
# COMPACT_ATOMS: atom_id res chain seq x y z
N MET A 1 -42.58 34.19 58.62
CA MET A 1 -41.49 35.14 58.35
C MET A 1 -40.42 34.42 57.64
N SER A 2 -40.31 34.79 56.43
CA SER A 2 -39.10 35.21 55.75
C SER A 2 -38.12 34.12 55.51
N GLN A 3 -37.87 33.92 54.37
CA GLN A 3 -37.15 34.39 53.20
C GLN A 3 -36.26 33.27 52.65
N ILE A 4 -36.51 32.90 51.45
CA ILE A 4 -35.77 33.24 50.25
C ILE A 4 -34.36 32.68 50.21
N ALA A 5 -34.10 31.88 49.23
CA ALA A 5 -33.17 32.07 48.16
C ALA A 5 -32.94 30.73 47.49
N THR A 6 -33.50 30.49 46.37
CA THR A 6 -33.01 30.85 45.06
C THR A 6 -31.49 30.76 44.94
N ARG A 7 -31.09 29.86 44.20
CA ARG A 7 -30.06 29.91 43.17
C ARG A 7 -29.47 28.51 42.97
N LEU A 8 -29.41 28.14 41.91
CA LEU A 8 -28.97 28.35 40.59
C LEU A 8 -28.53 27.01 40.04
N ALA A 9 -29.22 26.64 39.05
CA ALA A 9 -28.75 25.60 38.16
C ALA A 9 -27.31 25.91 37.72
N CYS A 10 -26.41 25.07 38.05
CA CYS A 10 -25.13 25.01 37.35
C CYS A 10 -25.17 23.77 36.45
N SER A 11 -25.57 24.07 35.26
CA SER A 11 -25.53 23.17 34.15
C SER A 11 -24.06 22.74 33.95
N HIS A 12 -23.71 21.60 34.50
CA HIS A 12 -22.49 20.94 34.10
C HIS A 12 -22.80 20.17 32.84
N VAL A 13 -22.57 20.83 31.74
CA VAL A 13 -22.37 20.17 30.47
C VAL A 13 -21.19 19.26 30.64
N LEU A 14 -21.50 18.01 30.89
CA LEU A 14 -20.55 16.93 30.82
C LEU A 14 -20.19 16.77 29.35
N CYS A 15 -19.13 17.41 28.92
CA CYS A 15 -18.46 17.06 27.69
C CYS A 15 -17.97 15.62 27.83
N LEU A 16 -18.81 14.70 27.37
CA LEU A 16 -18.32 13.39 27.01
C LEU A 16 -17.38 13.59 25.83
N GLY A 17 -16.11 13.69 26.13
CA GLY A 17 -15.06 13.47 25.17
C GLY A 17 -15.24 12.06 24.61
N VAL A 18 -15.84 11.97 23.45
CA VAL A 18 -15.72 10.80 22.61
C VAL A 18 -14.25 10.71 22.28
N ALA A 19 -13.52 9.91 23.04
CA ALA A 19 -12.24 9.42 22.61
C ALA A 19 -12.52 8.63 21.34
N ALA A 20 -12.40 9.28 20.20
CA ALA A 20 -12.22 8.62 18.94
C ALA A 20 -10.97 7.78 19.13
N ALA A 21 -11.17 6.49 19.36
CA ALA A 21 -10.12 5.52 19.18
C ALA A 21 -9.67 5.66 17.74
N GLY A 22 -8.65 6.48 17.55
CA GLY A 22 -7.95 6.56 16.30
C GLY A 22 -7.40 5.17 16.03
N HIS A 23 -8.12 4.43 15.21
CA HIS A 23 -7.49 3.32 14.53
C HIS A 23 -6.39 3.99 13.71
N ALA A 24 -5.16 3.79 14.13
CA ALA A 24 -4.01 4.05 13.30
C ALA A 24 -4.17 3.10 12.10
N GLN A 25 -4.91 3.54 11.10
CA GLN A 25 -4.88 2.95 9.80
C GLN A 25 -3.45 3.19 9.34
N SER A 26 -2.73 2.11 9.14
CA SER A 26 -1.41 2.18 8.51
C SER A 26 -1.60 2.96 7.22
N VAL A 27 -0.98 4.12 7.14
CA VAL A 27 -1.16 5.12 6.06
C VAL A 27 -0.68 4.58 4.70
N GLY A 28 -0.25 3.32 4.64
CA GLY A 28 0.32 2.68 3.46
C GLY A 28 -0.62 1.77 2.65
N ASP A 29 -1.81 1.44 3.15
CA ASP A 29 -2.54 0.27 2.63
C ASP A 29 -3.81 0.57 1.82
N THR A 30 -4.09 1.80 1.45
CA THR A 30 -5.25 2.09 0.60
C THR A 30 -4.85 2.24 -0.86
N ALA A 31 -5.70 1.76 -1.79
CA ALA A 31 -5.50 1.95 -3.22
C ALA A 31 -5.31 3.44 -3.58
N ALA A 32 -6.01 4.34 -2.90
CA ALA A 32 -5.89 5.77 -3.10
C ALA A 32 -4.52 6.33 -2.68
N THR A 33 -3.97 5.86 -1.56
CA THR A 33 -2.62 6.26 -1.12
C THR A 33 -1.56 5.75 -2.08
N ARG A 34 -1.71 4.52 -2.55
CA ARG A 34 -0.82 3.91 -3.53
C ARG A 34 -0.89 4.65 -4.86
N PHE A 35 -2.10 4.96 -5.33
CA PHE A 35 -2.32 5.74 -6.53
C PHE A 35 -1.60 7.10 -6.46
N ALA A 36 -1.82 7.86 -5.40
CA ALA A 36 -1.18 9.17 -5.20
C ALA A 36 0.37 9.09 -5.09
N THR A 37 0.91 7.94 -4.72
CA THR A 37 2.38 7.73 -4.70
C THR A 37 2.93 7.41 -6.08
N LEU A 38 2.14 6.72 -6.90
CA LEU A 38 2.52 6.32 -8.25
C LEU A 38 2.32 7.45 -9.26
N ASP A 39 1.19 8.18 -9.18
CA ASP A 39 0.87 9.36 -10.00
C ASP A 39 1.81 10.52 -9.64
N LYS A 40 3.00 10.52 -10.22
CA LYS A 40 4.08 11.49 -9.91
C LYS A 40 3.84 12.84 -10.54
N ASN A 41 3.19 12.85 -11.70
CA ASN A 41 2.90 14.07 -12.46
C ASN A 41 1.56 14.69 -12.05
N SER A 42 0.74 13.97 -11.26
CA SER A 42 -0.59 14.39 -10.77
C SER A 42 -1.58 14.69 -11.90
N ASP A 43 -1.55 13.88 -12.95
CA ASP A 43 -2.49 13.98 -14.08
C ASP A 43 -3.78 13.17 -13.86
N GLY A 44 -3.85 12.39 -12.78
CA GLY A 44 -5.02 11.61 -12.39
C GLY A 44 -5.08 10.20 -12.97
N VAL A 45 -4.00 9.76 -13.61
CA VAL A 45 -3.77 8.39 -14.06
C VAL A 45 -2.36 7.95 -13.64
N VAL A 46 -2.08 6.66 -13.73
CA VAL A 46 -0.73 6.13 -13.54
C VAL A 46 -0.31 5.46 -14.84
N SER A 47 0.61 6.10 -15.53
CA SER A 47 1.18 5.56 -16.77
C SER A 47 2.11 4.38 -16.50
N GLU A 48 2.45 3.63 -17.54
CA GLU A 48 3.42 2.54 -17.45
C GLU A 48 4.79 3.01 -16.93
N ASP A 49 5.23 4.19 -17.33
CA ASP A 49 6.48 4.80 -16.86
C ASP A 49 6.43 5.17 -15.37
N GLU A 50 5.26 5.52 -14.84
CA GLU A 50 5.06 5.80 -13.42
C GLU A 50 4.91 4.53 -12.58
N TYR A 51 4.37 3.48 -13.18
CA TYR A 51 4.33 2.14 -12.57
C TYR A 51 5.68 1.41 -12.73
N ASP A 52 6.76 2.12 -12.56
CA ASP A 52 8.11 1.67 -12.86
C ASP A 52 8.60 0.59 -11.87
N GLY A 53 8.90 -0.58 -12.42
CA GLY A 53 9.51 -1.69 -11.68
C GLY A 53 10.88 -1.36 -11.10
N SER A 54 11.63 -0.42 -11.68
CA SER A 54 12.93 0.00 -11.16
C SER A 54 12.84 0.73 -9.83
N ALA A 55 11.74 1.46 -9.59
CA ALA A 55 11.49 2.08 -8.28
C ALA A 55 11.18 1.01 -7.23
N ILE A 56 10.42 -0.01 -7.61
CA ILE A 56 10.12 -1.16 -6.77
C ILE A 56 11.40 -1.91 -6.45
N PHE A 57 12.22 -2.20 -7.46
CA PHE A 57 13.51 -2.88 -7.29
C PHE A 57 14.40 -2.17 -6.28
N ARG A 58 14.61 -0.86 -6.43
CA ARG A 58 15.44 -0.07 -5.48
C ARG A 58 14.92 -0.06 -4.05
N THR A 59 13.61 -0.24 -3.88
CA THR A 59 13.00 -0.33 -2.54
C THR A 59 13.22 -1.70 -1.92
N LEU A 60 13.25 -2.74 -2.74
CA LEU A 60 13.46 -4.11 -2.31
C LEU A 60 14.94 -4.42 -2.07
N ASP A 61 15.82 -3.97 -2.96
CA ASP A 61 17.28 -4.12 -2.87
C ASP A 61 17.83 -3.18 -1.79
N ALA A 62 17.77 -3.63 -0.55
CA ALA A 62 18.13 -2.82 0.62
C ALA A 62 19.64 -2.67 0.81
N ASP A 63 20.41 -3.66 0.40
CA ASP A 63 21.88 -3.66 0.51
C ASP A 63 22.59 -3.14 -0.76
N HIS A 64 21.79 -2.83 -1.81
CA HIS A 64 22.26 -2.28 -3.08
C HIS A 64 23.28 -3.18 -3.82
N ASN A 65 23.04 -4.49 -3.72
CA ASN A 65 23.86 -5.49 -4.42
C ASN A 65 23.34 -5.83 -5.83
N TYR A 66 22.27 -5.15 -6.27
CA TYR A 66 21.58 -5.36 -7.54
C TYR A 66 20.87 -6.71 -7.65
N ARG A 67 20.47 -7.28 -6.51
CA ARG A 67 19.69 -8.49 -6.40
C ARG A 67 18.71 -8.37 -5.25
N VAL A 68 17.53 -8.93 -5.43
CA VAL A 68 16.51 -8.97 -4.38
C VAL A 68 16.41 -10.41 -3.88
N THR A 69 16.71 -10.58 -2.62
CA THR A 69 16.70 -11.87 -1.91
C THR A 69 15.40 -12.11 -1.15
N VAL A 70 15.18 -13.35 -0.73
CA VAL A 70 14.04 -13.71 0.12
C VAL A 70 14.06 -12.93 1.43
N GLU A 71 15.25 -12.73 2.00
CA GLU A 71 15.44 -12.01 3.26
C GLU A 71 15.02 -10.55 3.17
N GLU A 72 15.34 -9.88 2.06
CA GLU A 72 14.95 -8.50 1.83
C GLU A 72 13.44 -8.35 1.63
N VAL A 73 12.84 -9.24 0.84
CA VAL A 73 11.39 -9.27 0.67
C VAL A 73 10.70 -9.57 2.00
N GLN A 74 11.22 -10.51 2.79
CA GLN A 74 10.70 -10.86 4.11
C GLN A 74 10.80 -9.69 5.09
N ALA A 75 11.91 -8.94 5.08
CA ALA A 75 12.10 -7.78 5.93
C ALA A 75 11.07 -6.68 5.63
N LEU A 76 10.69 -6.51 4.37
CA LEU A 76 9.68 -5.54 3.95
C LEU A 76 8.25 -5.98 4.27
N LEU A 77 7.94 -7.27 4.04
CA LEU A 77 6.59 -7.81 4.23
C LEU A 77 6.26 -8.06 5.71
N GLY A 78 7.29 -8.20 6.56
CA GLY A 78 7.13 -8.63 7.94
C GLY A 78 6.86 -10.15 8.06
N PRO A 79 6.38 -10.61 9.22
CA PRO A 79 6.16 -12.03 9.46
C PRO A 79 5.08 -12.61 8.54
N ASP A 80 5.28 -13.86 8.15
CA ASP A 80 4.32 -14.59 7.32
C ASP A 80 2.94 -14.63 7.97
N ARG A 81 1.92 -14.46 7.16
CA ARG A 81 0.52 -14.49 7.57
C ARG A 81 -0.19 -15.64 6.86
N ASP A 82 -1.03 -16.33 7.59
CA ASP A 82 -1.82 -17.43 7.05
C ASP A 82 -2.66 -16.97 5.84
N GLY A 83 -2.58 -17.72 4.76
CA GLY A 83 -3.33 -17.45 3.53
C GLY A 83 -2.70 -16.41 2.59
N GLN A 84 -1.52 -15.89 2.91
CA GLN A 84 -0.75 -15.04 2.01
C GLN A 84 0.48 -15.76 1.46
N LEU A 85 0.91 -15.35 0.26
CA LEU A 85 2.17 -15.83 -0.30
C LEU A 85 3.34 -15.39 0.57
N THR A 86 4.20 -16.33 0.91
CA THR A 86 5.45 -16.04 1.62
C THR A 86 6.41 -15.25 0.74
N ALA A 87 7.45 -14.66 1.33
CA ALA A 87 8.51 -13.99 0.56
C ALA A 87 9.15 -14.96 -0.45
N ALA A 88 9.42 -16.20 -0.04
CA ALA A 88 9.97 -17.22 -0.91
C ALA A 88 9.03 -17.59 -2.08
N ASP A 89 7.73 -17.67 -1.84
CA ASP A 89 6.75 -17.94 -2.92
C ASP A 89 6.70 -16.78 -3.92
N ARG A 90 6.79 -15.55 -3.44
CA ARG A 90 6.81 -14.35 -4.30
C ARG A 90 8.05 -14.30 -5.17
N ILE A 91 9.23 -14.58 -4.60
CA ILE A 91 10.48 -14.71 -5.35
C ILE A 91 10.32 -15.79 -6.42
N ARG A 92 9.90 -17.00 -6.03
CA ARG A 92 9.77 -18.13 -6.97
C ARG A 92 8.83 -17.87 -8.15
N VAL A 93 7.78 -17.07 -7.96
CA VAL A 93 6.84 -16.71 -9.03
C VAL A 93 7.45 -15.69 -9.99
N ALA A 94 8.30 -14.82 -9.49
CA ALA A 94 8.94 -13.74 -10.25
C ALA A 94 10.30 -14.13 -10.85
N ASP A 95 10.96 -15.12 -10.26
CA ASP A 95 12.25 -15.67 -10.68
C ASP A 95 12.08 -16.47 -11.99
N LEU A 96 12.53 -15.90 -13.07
CA LEU A 96 12.40 -16.48 -14.41
C LEU A 96 13.61 -17.35 -14.80
N ASN A 97 14.76 -17.07 -14.20
CA ASN A 97 16.00 -17.77 -14.48
C ASN A 97 16.27 -18.93 -13.51
N GLY A 98 15.57 -18.98 -12.36
CA GLY A 98 15.65 -20.05 -11.37
C GLY A 98 16.87 -19.94 -10.45
N ASP A 99 17.45 -18.75 -10.28
CA ASP A 99 18.61 -18.53 -9.42
C ASP A 99 18.25 -18.28 -7.95
N GLY A 100 16.96 -18.10 -7.64
CA GLY A 100 16.44 -17.89 -6.28
C GLY A 100 16.50 -16.46 -5.79
N GLU A 101 16.87 -15.51 -6.63
CA GLU A 101 16.94 -14.08 -6.38
C GLU A 101 16.18 -13.35 -7.50
N LEU A 102 15.90 -12.06 -7.37
CA LEU A 102 15.32 -11.27 -8.46
C LEU A 102 16.29 -10.20 -8.92
N SER A 103 16.54 -10.17 -10.22
CA SER A 103 17.20 -9.09 -10.91
C SER A 103 16.27 -7.92 -11.19
N ASP A 104 16.82 -6.74 -11.51
CA ASP A 104 16.04 -5.56 -11.94
C ASP A 104 15.12 -5.88 -13.13
N GLU A 105 15.63 -6.68 -14.09
CA GLU A 105 14.83 -7.07 -15.26
C GLU A 105 13.64 -7.95 -14.91
N GLU A 106 13.80 -8.88 -13.96
CA GLU A 106 12.71 -9.74 -13.49
C GLU A 106 11.65 -8.94 -12.73
N VAL A 107 12.07 -8.05 -11.85
CA VAL A 107 11.15 -7.16 -11.12
C VAL A 107 10.40 -6.24 -12.09
N ARG A 108 11.07 -5.67 -13.08
CA ARG A 108 10.42 -4.84 -14.13
C ARG A 108 9.41 -5.64 -14.93
N ARG A 109 9.74 -6.85 -15.34
CA ARG A 109 8.81 -7.73 -16.07
C ARG A 109 7.58 -8.09 -15.25
N VAL A 110 7.75 -8.35 -13.96
CA VAL A 110 6.62 -8.60 -13.04
C VAL A 110 5.75 -7.35 -12.90
N ALA A 111 6.38 -6.17 -12.79
CA ALA A 111 5.64 -4.90 -12.73
C ALA A 111 4.84 -4.66 -14.02
N GLU A 112 5.44 -4.87 -15.18
CA GLU A 112 4.76 -4.77 -16.49
C GLU A 112 3.58 -5.73 -16.61
N MET A 113 3.77 -7.01 -16.29
CA MET A 113 2.68 -7.99 -16.29
C MET A 113 1.56 -7.58 -15.31
N ARG A 114 1.91 -7.03 -14.17
CA ARG A 114 0.94 -6.54 -13.19
C ARG A 114 0.18 -5.35 -13.72
N PHE A 115 0.87 -4.38 -14.32
CA PHE A 115 0.26 -3.23 -14.97
C PHE A 115 -0.78 -3.68 -15.99
N GLN A 116 -0.39 -4.53 -16.94
CA GLN A 116 -1.28 -5.07 -17.97
C GLN A 116 -2.49 -5.84 -17.40
N SER A 117 -2.33 -6.49 -16.26
CA SER A 117 -3.44 -7.18 -15.59
C SER A 117 -4.43 -6.23 -14.90
N LEU A 118 -4.00 -5.03 -14.58
CA LEU A 118 -4.80 -3.98 -13.95
C LEU A 118 -5.47 -3.09 -14.99
N ASP A 119 -4.77 -2.81 -16.07
CA ASP A 119 -5.29 -2.05 -17.23
C ASP A 119 -6.36 -2.87 -17.96
N THR A 120 -7.60 -2.69 -17.52
CA THR A 120 -8.74 -3.46 -18.03
C THR A 120 -9.30 -2.91 -19.33
N ASN A 121 -9.08 -1.63 -19.62
CA ASN A 121 -9.55 -0.97 -20.82
C ASN A 121 -8.48 -0.91 -21.93
N HIS A 122 -7.22 -1.25 -21.60
CA HIS A 122 -6.07 -1.29 -22.52
C HIS A 122 -5.74 0.09 -23.12
N ASP A 123 -5.86 1.15 -22.31
CA ASP A 123 -5.46 2.50 -22.72
C ASP A 123 -4.00 2.87 -22.33
N ASN A 124 -3.29 1.94 -21.68
CA ASN A 124 -1.94 2.07 -21.13
C ASN A 124 -1.81 3.07 -19.96
N ASP A 125 -2.92 3.37 -19.33
CA ASP A 125 -2.99 4.19 -18.12
C ASP A 125 -3.81 3.46 -17.05
N LEU A 126 -3.42 3.54 -15.79
CA LEU A 126 -4.21 3.00 -14.70
C LEU A 126 -4.98 4.11 -14.01
N THR A 127 -6.28 3.97 -13.98
CA THR A 127 -7.14 4.80 -13.15
C THR A 127 -7.17 4.31 -11.71
N LEU A 128 -7.59 5.17 -10.78
CA LEU A 128 -7.81 4.76 -9.39
C LEU A 128 -8.80 3.59 -9.28
N ALA A 129 -9.81 3.53 -10.15
CA ALA A 129 -10.80 2.46 -10.16
C ALA A 129 -10.17 1.11 -10.54
N GLU A 130 -9.30 1.07 -11.54
CA GLU A 130 -8.58 -0.13 -11.96
C GLU A 130 -7.61 -0.61 -10.88
N LEU A 131 -6.90 0.32 -10.26
CA LEU A 131 -6.01 0.00 -9.16
C LEU A 131 -6.78 -0.57 -7.95
N GLN A 132 -7.98 -0.05 -7.65
CA GLN A 132 -8.85 -0.55 -6.59
C GLN A 132 -9.32 -1.98 -6.85
N VAL A 133 -9.77 -2.28 -8.07
CA VAL A 133 -10.21 -3.63 -8.44
C VAL A 133 -9.07 -4.64 -8.33
N GLY A 134 -7.88 -4.28 -8.77
CA GLY A 134 -6.70 -5.14 -8.70
C GLY A 134 -6.10 -5.26 -7.30
N PHE A 135 -6.37 -4.32 -6.41
CA PHE A 135 -5.86 -4.34 -5.03
C PHE A 135 -6.38 -5.54 -4.22
N TRP A 136 -7.61 -5.98 -4.50
CA TRP A 136 -8.27 -7.09 -3.80
C TRP A 136 -8.15 -8.44 -4.49
N ARG A 137 -7.51 -8.50 -5.66
CA ARG A 137 -7.23 -9.79 -6.32
C ARG A 137 -5.96 -10.40 -5.73
N PRO A 138 -6.05 -11.65 -5.23
CA PRO A 138 -4.91 -12.40 -4.72
C PRO A 138 -3.87 -12.69 -5.80
#